data_df85e6ec86047281f1b556c53044cc2b
#
_entry.id   df85e6ec86047281f1b556c53044cc2b
#
_cell.length_a   1.000
_cell.length_b   1.000
_cell.length_c   1.000
_cell.angle_alpha   90.00
_cell.angle_beta   90.00
_cell.angle_gamma   90.00
#
_symmetry.space_group_name_H-M   'P 1'
#
loop_
_entity.id
_entity.type
_entity.pdbx_description
1 polymer ?
#
loop_
_entity_poly.entity_id
_entity_poly.type
_entity_poly.pdbx_seq_one_letter_code
_entity_poly.pdbx_strand_id
1 'polypeptide(L)'
;MKKIVSILLLVLAVSATAVAQKRFVMLDKVVAVVGNSSVSYSDVQQYAKQITEQRRAEGYTSDRSAQDEALENLMVQKLLYNQALLDSVEISHGEVAQRVEQQVQSLVDREGSITALEKKSHMAIYHIRDLYRRQFEEQSYAQMMQQTVVSKTKIVPGEVERFYNSTHKDSLPIIAEQYMYGQITMFPKNLKEAKLRTRERLIEMRERIVTGKTRFATLARMYSVDGSSIQGGELEPAPLAGFVKPFADALGELKPGQVSEVVESEFGFHLIQLIDKKGQLYHCRHILLRPTHMIEDIVAPMRDLDSLVNLIKKDSLTFEEAARKHSDDRHSKQNGGVVTNHDLLERYSAYDAKLTATKFLKEDFGAMGGKSIDDYNAIRRLREGEMSAPFRSTDMMGNELVKVVKLLKVIPAHRASLDEDYLRLEQIALARKQEAEFNAWLDKKIASMYIYIAPEFKGGDFENKNWVKYSK
;
A
#
# COMPACT_ATOMS: atom_id res chain seq x y z
N MET A 1 13.11 -14.06 -82.93
CA MET A 1 12.26 -13.51 -81.81
C MET A 1 11.60 -14.59 -80.96
N LYS A 2 11.16 -15.74 -81.48
CA LYS A 2 10.51 -16.83 -80.69
C LYS A 2 11.45 -17.49 -79.68
N LYS A 3 12.76 -17.65 -79.91
CA LYS A 3 13.72 -18.26 -79.01
C LYS A 3 14.13 -17.39 -77.79
N ILE A 4 14.07 -16.07 -77.93
CA ILE A 4 14.41 -15.10 -76.88
C ILE A 4 13.26 -15.00 -75.85
N VAL A 5 12.02 -15.12 -76.29
CA VAL A 5 10.82 -15.12 -75.44
C VAL A 5 10.74 -16.37 -74.57
N SER A 6 11.18 -17.55 -75.13
CA SER A 6 11.19 -18.81 -74.33
C SER A 6 12.27 -18.81 -73.23
N ILE A 7 13.41 -18.14 -73.43
CA ILE A 7 14.49 -18.00 -72.42
C ILE A 7 14.06 -17.03 -71.33
N LEU A 8 13.35 -15.95 -71.68
CA LEU A 8 12.85 -14.95 -70.71
C LEU A 8 11.76 -15.52 -69.81
N LEU A 9 10.89 -16.41 -70.37
CA LEU A 9 9.86 -17.12 -69.61
C LEU A 9 10.45 -18.20 -68.65
N LEU A 10 11.57 -18.82 -69.05
CA LEU A 10 12.25 -19.81 -68.18
C LEU A 10 13.00 -19.15 -67.03
N VAL A 11 13.55 -17.97 -67.23
CA VAL A 11 14.21 -17.16 -66.18
C VAL A 11 13.19 -16.59 -65.20
N LEU A 12 11.97 -16.21 -65.67
CA LEU A 12 10.90 -15.78 -64.77
C LEU A 12 10.29 -16.93 -63.94
N ALA A 13 10.33 -18.18 -64.46
CA ALA A 13 9.84 -19.34 -63.72
C ALA A 13 10.82 -19.85 -62.65
N VAL A 14 12.13 -19.60 -62.80
CA VAL A 14 13.13 -19.95 -61.78
C VAL A 14 13.21 -18.92 -60.65
N SER A 15 12.80 -17.65 -60.87
CA SER A 15 12.74 -16.62 -59.81
C SER A 15 11.50 -16.68 -58.91
N ALA A 16 10.52 -17.55 -59.21
CA ALA A 16 9.31 -17.69 -58.40
C ALA A 16 9.40 -18.82 -57.35
N THR A 17 10.52 -19.56 -57.28
CA THR A 17 10.67 -20.69 -56.32
C THR A 17 11.60 -20.38 -55.16
N ALA A 18 12.09 -19.15 -55.03
CA ALA A 18 12.90 -18.73 -53.90
C ALA A 18 12.12 -17.70 -53.09
N VAL A 19 11.46 -18.10 -52.10
CA VAL A 19 11.25 -17.54 -50.75
C VAL A 19 9.97 -18.10 -50.14
N ALA A 20 9.91 -19.40 -49.96
CA ALA A 20 9.23 -19.91 -48.78
C ALA A 20 10.29 -20.07 -47.67
N GLN A 21 10.88 -18.96 -47.24
CA GLN A 21 11.51 -18.96 -45.93
C GLN A 21 10.42 -19.26 -44.92
N LYS A 22 10.38 -20.53 -44.45
CA LYS A 22 9.71 -20.87 -43.21
C LYS A 22 10.23 -19.88 -42.17
N ARG A 23 9.48 -18.85 -41.86
CA ARG A 23 9.68 -18.10 -40.62
C ARG A 23 9.55 -19.12 -39.51
N PHE A 24 10.67 -19.63 -39.04
CA PHE A 24 10.71 -20.28 -37.75
C PHE A 24 10.27 -19.22 -36.75
N VAL A 25 9.03 -19.31 -36.30
CA VAL A 25 8.62 -18.62 -35.07
C VAL A 25 9.46 -19.29 -34.01
N MET A 26 10.47 -18.61 -33.53
CA MET A 26 11.26 -19.09 -32.42
C MET A 26 10.30 -19.16 -31.23
N LEU A 27 9.88 -20.38 -30.90
CA LEU A 27 9.26 -20.66 -29.62
C LEU A 27 10.26 -20.21 -28.55
N ASP A 28 9.77 -19.56 -27.50
CA ASP A 28 10.58 -18.99 -26.44
C ASP A 28 11.60 -20.01 -25.90
N LYS A 29 12.82 -19.54 -25.65
CA LYS A 29 13.93 -20.40 -25.24
C LYS A 29 13.90 -20.62 -23.72
N VAL A 30 13.94 -21.86 -23.28
CA VAL A 30 14.14 -22.20 -21.87
C VAL A 30 15.58 -21.91 -21.49
N VAL A 31 15.81 -21.01 -20.53
CA VAL A 31 17.14 -20.62 -20.05
C VAL A 31 17.52 -21.26 -18.72
N ALA A 32 16.53 -21.63 -17.91
CA ALA A 32 16.76 -22.44 -16.70
C ALA A 32 15.54 -23.33 -16.41
N VAL A 33 15.79 -24.39 -15.65
CA VAL A 33 14.74 -25.25 -15.05
C VAL A 33 15.08 -25.42 -13.57
N VAL A 34 14.07 -25.21 -12.72
CA VAL A 34 14.19 -25.39 -11.27
C VAL A 34 13.03 -26.29 -10.82
N GLY A 35 13.35 -27.48 -10.32
CA GLY A 35 12.35 -28.49 -10.04
C GLY A 35 11.56 -28.89 -11.30
N ASN A 36 10.27 -28.67 -11.28
CA ASN A 36 9.35 -28.94 -12.40
C ASN A 36 8.99 -27.66 -13.19
N SER A 37 9.60 -26.52 -12.89
CA SER A 37 9.28 -25.22 -13.48
C SER A 37 10.40 -24.72 -14.38
N SER A 38 10.05 -24.24 -15.58
CA SER A 38 10.99 -23.62 -16.52
C SER A 38 10.99 -22.10 -16.35
N VAL A 39 12.12 -21.50 -16.68
CA VAL A 39 12.31 -20.04 -16.85
C VAL A 39 12.58 -19.82 -18.32
N SER A 40 11.77 -18.96 -18.95
CA SER A 40 11.93 -18.61 -20.35
C SER A 40 12.84 -17.40 -20.56
N TYR A 41 13.41 -17.27 -21.75
CA TYR A 41 14.24 -16.12 -22.10
C TYR A 41 13.41 -14.82 -22.12
N SER A 42 12.17 -14.87 -22.59
CA SER A 42 11.28 -13.73 -22.61
C SER A 42 10.96 -13.21 -21.21
N ASP A 43 10.74 -14.12 -20.25
CA ASP A 43 10.50 -13.75 -18.85
C ASP A 43 11.72 -13.02 -18.25
N VAL A 44 12.92 -13.54 -18.51
CA VAL A 44 14.17 -12.90 -18.06
C VAL A 44 14.32 -11.51 -18.66
N GLN A 45 14.07 -11.34 -19.97
CA GLN A 45 14.18 -10.02 -20.61
C GLN A 45 13.16 -9.03 -20.06
N GLN A 46 11.92 -9.47 -19.87
CA GLN A 46 10.87 -8.62 -19.32
C GLN A 46 11.21 -8.17 -17.89
N TYR A 47 11.67 -9.08 -17.06
CA TYR A 47 12.02 -8.77 -15.67
C TYR A 47 13.29 -7.91 -15.56
N ALA A 48 14.30 -8.18 -16.41
CA ALA A 48 15.50 -7.35 -16.51
C ALA A 48 15.17 -5.89 -16.92
N LYS A 49 14.19 -5.72 -17.80
CA LYS A 49 13.70 -4.38 -18.15
C LYS A 49 13.07 -3.68 -16.94
N GLN A 50 12.25 -4.38 -16.16
CA GLN A 50 11.65 -3.81 -14.94
C GLN A 50 12.72 -3.39 -13.94
N ILE A 51 13.73 -4.25 -13.68
CA ILE A 51 14.88 -3.93 -12.82
C ILE A 51 15.60 -2.67 -13.31
N THR A 52 15.84 -2.57 -14.62
CA THR A 52 16.52 -1.41 -15.20
C THR A 52 15.72 -0.13 -15.04
N GLU A 53 14.40 -0.19 -15.26
CA GLU A 53 13.48 0.95 -15.07
C GLU A 53 13.41 1.37 -13.60
N GLN A 54 13.35 0.42 -12.68
CA GLN A 54 13.35 0.68 -11.25
C GLN A 54 14.66 1.33 -10.80
N ARG A 55 15.81 0.77 -11.17
CA ARG A 55 17.15 1.34 -10.87
C ARG A 55 17.25 2.78 -11.35
N ARG A 56 16.74 3.05 -12.56
CA ARG A 56 16.71 4.40 -13.13
C ARG A 56 15.82 5.35 -12.33
N ALA A 57 14.65 4.90 -11.91
CA ALA A 57 13.72 5.72 -11.12
C ALA A 57 14.27 6.07 -9.73
N GLU A 58 14.99 5.13 -9.11
CA GLU A 58 15.62 5.29 -7.79
C GLU A 58 17.00 5.98 -7.85
N GLY A 59 17.52 6.25 -9.04
CA GLY A 59 18.88 6.80 -9.22
C GLY A 59 20.00 5.86 -8.75
N TYR A 60 19.73 4.55 -8.66
CA TYR A 60 20.65 3.54 -8.19
C TYR A 60 21.40 2.88 -9.36
N THR A 61 22.72 2.72 -9.20
CA THR A 61 23.58 1.99 -10.13
C THR A 61 24.09 0.71 -9.47
N SER A 62 24.07 -0.39 -10.21
CA SER A 62 24.62 -1.67 -9.77
C SER A 62 25.60 -2.17 -10.82
N ASP A 63 26.73 -2.73 -10.38
CA ASP A 63 27.72 -3.36 -11.25
C ASP A 63 27.19 -4.68 -11.82
N ARG A 64 26.18 -5.26 -11.19
CA ARG A 64 25.55 -6.51 -11.60
C ARG A 64 24.59 -6.29 -12.78
N SER A 65 24.70 -7.17 -13.78
CA SER A 65 23.78 -7.18 -14.93
C SER A 65 22.32 -7.34 -14.50
N ALA A 66 21.40 -6.51 -15.01
CA ALA A 66 19.99 -6.67 -14.75
C ALA A 66 19.44 -8.02 -15.26
N GLN A 67 20.08 -8.60 -16.28
CA GLN A 67 19.69 -9.91 -16.83
C GLN A 67 20.08 -11.06 -15.87
N ASP A 68 21.26 -11.01 -15.26
CA ASP A 68 21.69 -12.02 -14.29
C ASP A 68 20.85 -11.95 -13.02
N GLU A 69 20.57 -10.74 -12.55
CA GLU A 69 19.68 -10.54 -11.40
C GLU A 69 18.26 -11.03 -11.69
N ALA A 70 17.72 -10.73 -12.89
CA ALA A 70 16.39 -11.20 -13.28
C ALA A 70 16.33 -12.73 -13.35
N LEU A 71 17.34 -13.38 -13.93
CA LEU A 71 17.40 -14.83 -14.01
C LEU A 71 17.46 -15.46 -12.62
N GLU A 72 18.32 -14.95 -11.74
CA GLU A 72 18.43 -15.46 -10.37
C GLU A 72 17.13 -15.29 -9.59
N ASN A 73 16.52 -14.12 -9.63
CA ASN A 73 15.22 -13.86 -8.95
C ASN A 73 14.13 -14.79 -9.44
N LEU A 74 14.05 -15.03 -10.76
CA LEU A 74 13.10 -15.98 -11.32
C LEU A 74 13.39 -17.42 -10.88
N MET A 75 14.66 -17.82 -10.81
CA MET A 75 15.04 -19.16 -10.31
C MET A 75 14.68 -19.31 -8.82
N VAL A 76 14.91 -18.29 -7.98
CA VAL A 76 14.48 -18.27 -6.57
C VAL A 76 12.96 -18.40 -6.47
N GLN A 77 12.21 -17.65 -7.28
CA GLN A 77 10.74 -17.74 -7.31
C GLN A 77 10.27 -19.16 -7.68
N LYS A 78 10.86 -19.78 -8.73
CA LYS A 78 10.52 -21.15 -9.13
C LYS A 78 10.87 -22.16 -8.04
N LEU A 79 12.01 -21.99 -7.35
CA LEU A 79 12.38 -22.85 -6.23
C LEU A 79 11.38 -22.76 -5.09
N LEU A 80 11.04 -21.55 -4.67
CA LEU A 80 10.04 -21.30 -3.62
C LEU A 80 8.68 -21.89 -3.99
N TYR A 81 8.22 -21.67 -5.23
CA TYR A 81 6.97 -22.22 -5.73
C TYR A 81 6.94 -23.75 -5.68
N ASN A 82 7.96 -24.42 -6.24
CA ASN A 82 8.04 -25.88 -6.20
C ASN A 82 8.09 -26.40 -4.75
N GLN A 83 8.82 -25.73 -3.86
CA GLN A 83 8.86 -26.11 -2.45
C GLN A 83 7.53 -25.89 -1.75
N ALA A 84 6.82 -24.79 -2.04
CA ALA A 84 5.49 -24.52 -1.50
C ALA A 84 4.50 -25.64 -1.83
N LEU A 85 4.53 -26.13 -3.06
CA LEU A 85 3.70 -27.28 -3.48
C LEU A 85 4.07 -28.58 -2.75
N LEU A 86 5.38 -28.83 -2.54
CA LEU A 86 5.84 -30.02 -1.79
C LEU A 86 5.43 -29.94 -0.31
N ASP A 87 5.49 -28.77 0.28
CA ASP A 87 5.17 -28.54 1.70
C ASP A 87 3.67 -28.28 1.93
N SER A 88 2.83 -28.37 0.86
CA SER A 88 1.38 -28.15 0.91
C SER A 88 1.01 -26.79 1.54
N VAL A 89 1.74 -25.75 1.18
CA VAL A 89 1.44 -24.38 1.62
C VAL A 89 0.11 -23.94 1.03
N GLU A 90 -0.72 -23.30 1.84
CA GLU A 90 -2.02 -22.76 1.41
C GLU A 90 -1.91 -21.30 1.02
N ILE A 91 -2.66 -20.90 -0.01
CA ILE A 91 -2.80 -19.52 -0.46
C ILE A 91 -4.28 -19.10 -0.51
N SER A 92 -4.53 -17.79 -0.46
CA SER A 92 -5.89 -17.25 -0.65
C SER A 92 -6.23 -17.18 -2.15
N HIS A 93 -6.94 -18.17 -2.67
CA HIS A 93 -7.43 -18.15 -4.06
C HIS A 93 -8.40 -17.00 -4.34
N GLY A 94 -9.11 -16.51 -3.31
CA GLY A 94 -9.98 -15.32 -3.41
C GLY A 94 -9.19 -14.05 -3.71
N GLU A 95 -8.08 -13.82 -3.00
CA GLU A 95 -7.19 -12.68 -3.23
C GLU A 95 -6.52 -12.77 -4.60
N VAL A 96 -6.10 -13.97 -5.01
CA VAL A 96 -5.55 -14.18 -6.37
C VAL A 96 -6.59 -13.81 -7.43
N ALA A 97 -7.83 -14.28 -7.29
CA ALA A 97 -8.90 -13.95 -8.24
C ALA A 97 -9.17 -12.44 -8.31
N GLN A 98 -9.20 -11.76 -7.18
CA GLN A 98 -9.35 -10.30 -7.12
C GLN A 98 -8.21 -9.58 -7.84
N ARG A 99 -6.95 -9.96 -7.59
CA ARG A 99 -5.79 -9.39 -8.28
C ARG A 99 -5.84 -9.62 -9.79
N VAL A 100 -6.30 -10.79 -10.24
CA VAL A 100 -6.48 -11.09 -11.67
C VAL A 100 -7.49 -10.15 -12.31
N GLU A 101 -8.65 -9.96 -11.68
CA GLU A 101 -9.67 -9.05 -12.23
C GLU A 101 -9.19 -7.60 -12.26
N GLN A 102 -8.52 -7.13 -11.21
CA GLN A 102 -7.91 -5.79 -11.19
C GLN A 102 -6.89 -5.60 -12.32
N GLN A 103 -6.01 -6.58 -12.53
CA GLN A 103 -5.01 -6.55 -13.58
C GLN A 103 -5.65 -6.54 -14.97
N VAL A 104 -6.63 -7.41 -15.19
CA VAL A 104 -7.34 -7.50 -16.47
C VAL A 104 -8.14 -6.23 -16.74
N GLN A 105 -8.81 -5.68 -15.71
CA GLN A 105 -9.53 -4.40 -15.85
C GLN A 105 -8.59 -3.26 -16.22
N SER A 106 -7.44 -3.16 -15.56
CA SER A 106 -6.41 -2.16 -15.89
C SER A 106 -5.92 -2.27 -17.34
N LEU A 107 -5.80 -3.50 -17.87
CA LEU A 107 -5.46 -3.72 -19.27
C LEU A 107 -6.59 -3.28 -20.20
N VAL A 108 -7.84 -3.61 -19.86
CA VAL A 108 -9.03 -3.22 -20.64
C VAL A 108 -9.16 -1.69 -20.67
N ASP A 109 -8.97 -1.02 -19.54
CA ASP A 109 -9.05 0.46 -19.46
C ASP A 109 -7.98 1.14 -20.30
N ARG A 110 -6.77 0.59 -20.32
CA ARG A 110 -5.65 1.09 -21.13
C ARG A 110 -5.90 0.93 -22.63
N GLU A 111 -6.50 -0.18 -23.05
CA GLU A 111 -6.78 -0.46 -24.47
C GLU A 111 -8.17 0.05 -24.90
N GLY A 112 -8.99 0.55 -23.97
CA GLY A 112 -10.30 1.14 -24.19
C GLY A 112 -11.45 0.14 -24.26
N SER A 113 -11.20 -1.15 -24.50
CA SER A 113 -12.23 -2.20 -24.48
C SER A 113 -11.64 -3.61 -24.47
N ILE A 114 -12.45 -4.60 -24.05
CA ILE A 114 -12.10 -6.04 -24.11
C ILE A 114 -11.74 -6.43 -25.55
N THR A 115 -12.53 -6.02 -26.55
CA THR A 115 -12.27 -6.35 -27.96
C THR A 115 -10.96 -5.77 -28.47
N ALA A 116 -10.58 -4.56 -28.05
CA ALA A 116 -9.31 -3.96 -28.41
C ALA A 116 -8.14 -4.71 -27.75
N LEU A 117 -8.27 -5.10 -26.50
CA LEU A 117 -7.28 -5.92 -25.77
C LEU A 117 -7.09 -7.28 -26.45
N GLU A 118 -8.18 -8.00 -26.77
CA GLU A 118 -8.13 -9.30 -27.46
C GLU A 118 -7.47 -9.18 -28.83
N LYS A 119 -7.79 -8.15 -29.59
CA LYS A 119 -7.18 -7.90 -30.91
C LYS A 119 -5.68 -7.61 -30.81
N LYS A 120 -5.26 -6.86 -29.80
CA LYS A 120 -3.85 -6.49 -29.59
C LYS A 120 -3.02 -7.64 -29.06
N SER A 121 -3.57 -8.39 -28.11
CA SER A 121 -2.89 -9.54 -27.50
C SER A 121 -2.95 -10.81 -28.34
N HIS A 122 -3.82 -10.86 -29.34
CA HIS A 122 -4.17 -12.06 -30.12
C HIS A 122 -4.67 -13.23 -29.24
N MET A 123 -5.25 -12.91 -28.08
CA MET A 123 -5.76 -13.89 -27.11
C MET A 123 -7.16 -13.48 -26.65
N ALA A 124 -8.03 -14.46 -26.44
CA ALA A 124 -9.32 -14.22 -25.82
C ALA A 124 -9.16 -13.86 -24.33
N ILE A 125 -10.06 -13.03 -23.81
CA ILE A 125 -10.00 -12.49 -22.44
C ILE A 125 -9.90 -13.59 -21.36
N TYR A 126 -10.53 -14.74 -21.57
CA TYR A 126 -10.44 -15.85 -20.63
C TYR A 126 -9.03 -16.47 -20.58
N HIS A 127 -8.30 -16.51 -21.71
CA HIS A 127 -6.90 -16.94 -21.74
C HIS A 127 -5.98 -15.94 -21.04
N ILE A 128 -6.25 -14.64 -21.19
CA ILE A 128 -5.53 -13.59 -20.49
C ILE A 128 -5.73 -13.73 -18.97
N ARG A 129 -6.98 -13.96 -18.53
CA ARG A 129 -7.28 -14.23 -17.11
C ARG A 129 -6.56 -15.47 -16.59
N ASP A 130 -6.53 -16.54 -17.35
CA ASP A 130 -5.88 -17.79 -16.95
C ASP A 130 -4.36 -17.64 -16.88
N LEU A 131 -3.76 -16.86 -17.78
CA LEU A 131 -2.34 -16.52 -17.75
C LEU A 131 -1.98 -15.78 -16.45
N TYR A 132 -2.71 -14.69 -16.13
CA TYR A 132 -2.47 -13.93 -14.91
C TYR A 132 -2.79 -14.71 -13.64
N ARG A 133 -3.81 -15.59 -13.68
CA ARG A 133 -4.10 -16.46 -12.54
C ARG A 133 -2.91 -17.34 -12.21
N ARG A 134 -2.35 -18.06 -13.18
CA ARG A 134 -1.17 -18.92 -12.97
C ARG A 134 0.01 -18.10 -12.45
N GLN A 135 0.24 -16.93 -13.01
CA GLN A 135 1.34 -16.06 -12.60
C GLN A 135 1.16 -15.57 -11.15
N PHE A 136 -0.04 -15.13 -10.77
CA PHE A 136 -0.30 -14.65 -9.41
C PHE A 136 -0.38 -15.79 -8.39
N GLU A 137 -0.89 -16.96 -8.75
CA GLU A 137 -0.82 -18.16 -7.90
C GLU A 137 0.64 -18.52 -7.61
N GLU A 138 1.49 -18.60 -8.63
CA GLU A 138 2.90 -18.88 -8.45
C GLU A 138 3.61 -17.87 -7.56
N GLN A 139 3.36 -16.57 -7.76
CA GLN A 139 3.90 -15.51 -6.92
C GLN A 139 3.40 -15.62 -5.46
N SER A 140 2.11 -15.92 -5.28
CA SER A 140 1.51 -16.07 -3.94
C SER A 140 2.08 -17.26 -3.20
N TYR A 141 2.26 -18.42 -3.87
CA TYR A 141 2.92 -19.57 -3.29
C TYR A 141 4.36 -19.28 -2.90
N ALA A 142 5.13 -18.65 -3.79
CA ALA A 142 6.52 -18.29 -3.52
C ALA A 142 6.64 -17.33 -2.33
N GLN A 143 5.80 -16.31 -2.28
CA GLN A 143 5.75 -15.34 -1.18
C GLN A 143 5.37 -16.00 0.15
N MET A 144 4.34 -16.86 0.15
CA MET A 144 3.90 -17.56 1.36
C MET A 144 4.97 -18.54 1.85
N MET A 145 5.67 -19.23 0.93
CA MET A 145 6.78 -20.11 1.28
C MET A 145 7.94 -19.32 1.92
N GLN A 146 8.33 -18.20 1.33
CA GLN A 146 9.36 -17.32 1.91
C GLN A 146 8.97 -16.87 3.32
N GLN A 147 7.73 -16.42 3.51
CA GLN A 147 7.22 -16.03 4.81
C GLN A 147 7.23 -17.20 5.80
N THR A 148 6.86 -18.41 5.36
CA THR A 148 6.88 -19.62 6.20
C THR A 148 8.29 -19.94 6.68
N VAL A 149 9.30 -19.78 5.83
CA VAL A 149 10.72 -20.02 6.19
C VAL A 149 11.16 -19.06 7.29
N VAL A 150 10.83 -17.77 7.17
CA VAL A 150 11.35 -16.74 8.10
C VAL A 150 10.40 -16.45 9.29
N SER A 151 9.15 -16.93 9.26
CA SER A 151 8.14 -16.61 10.30
C SER A 151 8.51 -17.09 11.71
N LYS A 152 9.32 -18.12 11.81
CA LYS A 152 9.76 -18.69 13.07
C LYS A 152 11.01 -18.01 13.63
N THR A 153 11.67 -17.18 12.83
CA THR A 153 12.86 -16.44 13.24
C THR A 153 12.47 -15.41 14.28
N LYS A 154 13.07 -15.53 15.46
CA LYS A 154 12.91 -14.57 16.57
C LYS A 154 14.27 -13.99 16.89
N ILE A 155 14.26 -12.76 17.37
CA ILE A 155 15.47 -12.11 17.87
C ILE A 155 15.34 -11.92 19.38
N VAL A 156 16.46 -12.00 20.08
CA VAL A 156 16.53 -11.74 21.53
C VAL A 156 17.39 -10.50 21.79
N PRO A 157 17.17 -9.77 22.92
CA PRO A 157 17.87 -8.51 23.19
C PRO A 157 19.40 -8.57 23.04
N GLY A 158 20.02 -9.63 23.51
CA GLY A 158 21.48 -9.81 23.36
C GLY A 158 21.97 -9.99 21.91
N GLU A 159 21.08 -10.36 20.97
CA GLU A 159 21.42 -10.37 19.52
C GLU A 159 21.34 -8.96 18.93
N VAL A 160 20.40 -8.14 19.39
CA VAL A 160 20.30 -6.74 19.01
C VAL A 160 21.53 -5.96 19.47
N GLU A 161 21.94 -6.17 20.71
CA GLU A 161 23.18 -5.58 21.25
C GLU A 161 24.43 -6.01 20.46
N ARG A 162 24.54 -7.30 20.15
CA ARG A 162 25.67 -7.81 19.33
C ARG A 162 25.65 -7.20 17.92
N PHE A 163 24.48 -7.13 17.30
CA PHE A 163 24.33 -6.47 16.01
C PHE A 163 24.78 -5.02 16.07
N TYR A 164 24.33 -4.25 17.06
CA TYR A 164 24.72 -2.85 17.23
C TYR A 164 26.21 -2.69 17.45
N ASN A 165 26.80 -3.48 18.35
CA ASN A 165 28.23 -3.41 18.69
C ASN A 165 29.13 -3.87 17.55
N SER A 166 28.68 -4.81 16.70
CA SER A 166 29.43 -5.30 15.54
C SER A 166 29.27 -4.44 14.28
N THR A 167 28.24 -3.58 14.24
CA THR A 167 28.00 -2.70 13.10
C THR A 167 28.86 -1.44 13.22
N HIS A 168 29.58 -1.11 12.13
CA HIS A 168 30.36 0.13 12.10
C HIS A 168 29.42 1.32 12.31
N LYS A 169 29.84 2.27 13.15
CA LYS A 169 28.97 3.41 13.53
C LYS A 169 28.44 4.19 12.32
N ASP A 170 29.25 4.33 11.28
CA ASP A 170 28.83 5.03 10.07
C ASP A 170 27.80 4.25 9.21
N SER A 171 27.66 2.95 9.45
CA SER A 171 26.68 2.08 8.80
C SER A 171 25.35 1.99 9.58
N LEU A 172 25.29 2.56 10.79
CA LEU A 172 24.03 2.66 11.52
C LEU A 172 23.11 3.66 10.83
N PRO A 173 21.79 3.41 10.79
CA PRO A 173 20.86 4.31 10.15
C PRO A 173 20.84 5.67 10.83
N ILE A 174 20.66 6.72 10.04
CA ILE A 174 20.36 8.07 10.55
C ILE A 174 18.87 8.13 10.80
N ILE A 175 18.51 8.41 12.04
CA ILE A 175 17.14 8.70 12.46
C ILE A 175 16.92 10.19 12.22
N ALA A 176 15.88 10.52 11.46
CA ALA A 176 15.52 11.92 11.23
C ALA A 176 15.02 12.57 12.52
N GLU A 177 14.93 13.89 12.51
CA GLU A 177 14.40 14.67 13.63
C GLU A 177 13.01 14.18 14.05
N GLN A 178 12.81 14.00 15.36
CA GLN A 178 11.57 13.48 15.95
C GLN A 178 10.98 14.48 16.93
N TYR A 179 9.66 14.46 17.06
CA TYR A 179 8.90 15.34 17.93
C TYR A 179 8.11 14.52 18.96
N MET A 180 8.18 14.94 20.22
CA MET A 180 7.26 14.48 21.27
C MET A 180 6.35 15.65 21.61
N TYR A 181 5.04 15.46 21.59
CA TYR A 181 4.09 16.52 21.87
C TYR A 181 2.87 16.03 22.64
N GLY A 182 2.23 16.98 23.31
CA GLY A 182 0.95 16.78 23.97
C GLY A 182 -0.15 17.58 23.29
N GLN A 183 -1.41 17.18 23.50
CA GLN A 183 -2.57 17.90 23.00
C GLN A 183 -3.68 17.99 24.04
N ILE A 184 -4.46 19.07 23.98
CA ILE A 184 -5.78 19.20 24.61
C ILE A 184 -6.75 19.49 23.48
N THR A 185 -7.74 18.64 23.33
CA THR A 185 -8.69 18.67 22.22
C THR A 185 -10.08 18.90 22.74
N MET A 186 -10.85 19.76 22.07
CA MET A 186 -12.29 19.94 22.33
C MET A 186 -13.08 19.82 21.02
N PHE A 187 -14.21 19.11 21.07
CA PHE A 187 -15.13 19.07 19.94
C PHE A 187 -16.01 20.32 19.91
N PRO A 188 -16.41 20.77 18.71
CA PRO A 188 -17.39 21.84 18.57
C PRO A 188 -18.70 21.48 19.30
N LYS A 189 -19.42 22.48 19.77
CA LYS A 189 -20.73 22.32 20.40
C LYS A 189 -21.79 22.04 19.32
N ASN A 190 -22.98 21.61 19.76
CA ASN A 190 -24.17 21.41 18.89
C ASN A 190 -23.95 20.38 17.77
N LEU A 191 -23.23 19.27 18.05
CA LEU A 191 -23.00 18.19 17.08
C LEU A 191 -24.33 17.63 16.52
N LYS A 192 -25.39 17.58 17.33
CA LYS A 192 -26.71 17.09 16.90
C LYS A 192 -27.29 17.93 15.77
N GLU A 193 -27.22 19.25 15.89
CA GLU A 193 -27.68 20.20 14.89
C GLU A 193 -26.84 20.14 13.62
N ALA A 194 -25.52 19.98 13.77
CA ALA A 194 -24.61 19.80 12.63
C ALA A 194 -24.92 18.50 11.87
N LYS A 195 -25.16 17.41 12.58
CA LYS A 195 -25.60 16.13 12.00
C LYS A 195 -26.94 16.26 11.26
N LEU A 196 -27.91 16.94 11.88
CA LEU A 196 -29.23 17.14 11.29
C LEU A 196 -29.12 17.92 9.97
N ARG A 197 -28.44 19.06 9.96
CA ARG A 197 -28.20 19.85 8.74
C ARG A 197 -27.53 19.05 7.63
N THR A 198 -26.54 18.24 7.99
CA THR A 198 -25.83 17.40 7.01
C THR A 198 -26.76 16.34 6.42
N ARG A 199 -27.58 15.70 7.24
CA ARG A 199 -28.59 14.74 6.81
C ARG A 199 -29.62 15.36 5.89
N GLU A 200 -30.18 16.53 6.26
CA GLU A 200 -31.13 17.28 5.44
C GLU A 200 -30.54 17.62 4.07
N ARG A 201 -29.30 18.06 4.03
CA ARG A 201 -28.59 18.36 2.77
C ARG A 201 -28.45 17.12 1.88
N LEU A 202 -28.17 15.94 2.43
CA LEU A 202 -28.12 14.70 1.66
C LEU A 202 -29.50 14.25 1.20
N ILE A 203 -30.55 14.45 1.98
CA ILE A 203 -31.95 14.20 1.58
C ILE A 203 -32.33 15.05 0.37
N GLU A 204 -31.98 16.34 0.39
CA GLU A 204 -32.19 17.25 -0.75
C GLU A 204 -31.41 16.78 -2.00
N MET A 205 -30.14 16.37 -1.82
CA MET A 205 -29.33 15.84 -2.92
C MET A 205 -29.96 14.56 -3.49
N ARG A 206 -30.41 13.64 -2.63
CA ARG A 206 -31.09 12.42 -3.03
C ARG A 206 -32.33 12.72 -3.87
N GLU A 207 -33.18 13.65 -3.42
CA GLU A 207 -34.38 14.06 -4.16
C GLU A 207 -34.02 14.58 -5.56
N ARG A 208 -33.01 15.41 -5.67
CA ARG A 208 -32.51 15.93 -6.96
C ARG A 208 -32.01 14.84 -7.89
N ILE A 209 -31.35 13.78 -7.33
CA ILE A 209 -30.88 12.63 -8.10
C ILE A 209 -32.04 11.77 -8.57
N VAL A 210 -32.93 11.37 -7.65
CA VAL A 210 -34.04 10.46 -7.92
C VAL A 210 -35.05 11.09 -8.91
N THR A 211 -35.25 12.41 -8.82
CA THR A 211 -36.12 13.15 -9.78
C THR A 211 -35.41 13.46 -11.11
N GLY A 212 -34.14 13.07 -11.29
CA GLY A 212 -33.40 13.30 -12.52
C GLY A 212 -32.95 14.76 -12.75
N LYS A 213 -33.17 15.66 -11.77
CA LYS A 213 -32.73 17.07 -11.85
C LYS A 213 -31.19 17.23 -11.89
N THR A 214 -30.46 16.29 -11.30
CA THR A 214 -29.00 16.33 -11.26
C THR A 214 -28.44 14.91 -11.28
N ARG A 215 -27.28 14.72 -11.93
CA ARG A 215 -26.57 13.42 -11.94
C ARG A 215 -25.85 13.20 -10.62
N PHE A 216 -25.84 11.97 -10.12
CA PHE A 216 -25.13 11.56 -8.90
C PHE A 216 -23.67 12.00 -8.93
N ALA A 217 -22.94 11.65 -10.00
CA ALA A 217 -21.52 11.97 -10.16
C ALA A 217 -21.23 13.49 -10.11
N THR A 218 -22.17 14.33 -10.56
CA THR A 218 -22.01 15.80 -10.48
C THR A 218 -22.03 16.27 -9.02
N LEU A 219 -23.00 15.79 -8.23
CA LEU A 219 -23.09 16.14 -6.81
C LEU A 219 -21.90 15.55 -6.02
N ALA A 220 -21.47 14.33 -6.35
CA ALA A 220 -20.30 13.73 -5.74
C ALA A 220 -19.03 14.59 -5.94
N ARG A 221 -18.76 15.02 -7.19
CA ARG A 221 -17.61 15.90 -7.49
C ARG A 221 -17.67 17.25 -6.79
N MET A 222 -18.87 17.80 -6.62
CA MET A 222 -19.05 19.13 -6.03
C MET A 222 -19.01 19.14 -4.51
N TYR A 223 -19.45 18.05 -3.87
CA TYR A 223 -19.75 18.10 -2.44
C TYR A 223 -19.16 16.97 -1.61
N SER A 224 -18.83 15.81 -2.23
CA SER A 224 -18.29 14.69 -1.47
C SER A 224 -16.88 15.02 -0.96
N VAL A 225 -16.65 14.72 0.31
CA VAL A 225 -15.33 14.88 0.96
C VAL A 225 -14.45 13.63 0.84
N ASP A 226 -14.96 12.58 0.16
CA ASP A 226 -14.21 11.36 -0.09
C ASP A 226 -13.29 11.49 -1.31
N GLY A 227 -12.17 10.75 -1.31
CA GLY A 227 -11.21 10.74 -2.41
C GLY A 227 -11.81 10.31 -3.76
N SER A 228 -12.83 9.46 -3.75
CA SER A 228 -13.58 9.03 -4.95
C SER A 228 -14.37 10.16 -5.62
N SER A 229 -14.53 11.32 -4.95
CA SER A 229 -15.25 12.49 -5.50
C SER A 229 -14.74 12.90 -6.90
N ILE A 230 -13.43 12.81 -7.17
CA ILE A 230 -12.81 13.12 -8.47
C ILE A 230 -13.38 12.24 -9.57
N GLN A 231 -13.70 10.97 -9.25
CA GLN A 231 -14.30 9.99 -10.15
C GLN A 231 -15.83 9.98 -10.10
N GLY A 232 -16.44 11.01 -9.47
CA GLY A 232 -17.90 11.11 -9.31
C GLY A 232 -18.46 10.22 -8.21
N GLY A 233 -17.63 9.89 -7.22
CA GLY A 233 -17.97 9.06 -6.08
C GLY A 233 -17.90 7.56 -6.35
N GLU A 234 -17.40 7.14 -7.51
CA GLU A 234 -17.33 5.74 -7.92
C GLU A 234 -16.24 5.00 -7.14
N LEU A 235 -16.59 3.81 -6.63
CA LEU A 235 -15.70 2.92 -5.87
C LEU A 235 -15.41 1.67 -6.69
N GLU A 236 -14.21 1.12 -6.52
CA GLU A 236 -13.86 -0.16 -7.12
C GLU A 236 -14.83 -1.27 -6.66
N PRO A 237 -15.21 -2.20 -7.55
CA PRO A 237 -16.07 -3.31 -7.19
C PRO A 237 -15.48 -4.14 -6.05
N ALA A 238 -16.21 -4.28 -4.95
CA ALA A 238 -15.77 -4.99 -3.76
C ALA A 238 -16.90 -5.85 -3.16
N PRO A 239 -16.58 -6.89 -2.39
CA PRO A 239 -17.57 -7.63 -1.60
C PRO A 239 -18.09 -6.77 -0.46
N LEU A 240 -19.31 -7.06 0.05
CA LEU A 240 -19.90 -6.30 1.16
C LEU A 240 -18.98 -6.22 2.40
N ALA A 241 -18.20 -7.26 2.66
CA ALA A 241 -17.23 -7.30 3.76
C ALA A 241 -16.10 -6.25 3.64
N GLY A 242 -15.89 -5.67 2.45
CA GLY A 242 -14.93 -4.58 2.22
C GLY A 242 -15.44 -3.20 2.61
N PHE A 243 -16.70 -3.07 3.03
CA PHE A 243 -17.30 -1.82 3.45
C PHE A 243 -17.63 -1.84 4.95
N VAL A 244 -17.65 -0.68 5.58
CA VAL A 244 -18.12 -0.57 6.96
C VAL A 244 -19.58 -1.01 7.08
N LYS A 245 -19.93 -1.62 8.20
CA LYS A 245 -21.20 -2.33 8.37
C LYS A 245 -22.45 -1.52 7.97
N PRO A 246 -22.64 -0.25 8.40
CA PRO A 246 -23.85 0.51 8.00
C PRO A 246 -23.92 0.74 6.47
N PHE A 247 -22.78 0.95 5.83
CA PHE A 247 -22.68 1.10 4.38
C PHE A 247 -22.99 -0.22 3.66
N ALA A 248 -22.41 -1.31 4.12
CA ALA A 248 -22.60 -2.66 3.56
C ALA A 248 -24.08 -3.10 3.67
N ASP A 249 -24.71 -2.90 4.84
CA ASP A 249 -26.12 -3.23 5.08
C ASP A 249 -27.02 -2.49 4.07
N ALA A 250 -26.83 -1.17 3.94
CA ALA A 250 -27.60 -0.37 3.01
C ALA A 250 -27.32 -0.73 1.53
N LEU A 251 -26.05 -0.95 1.15
CA LEU A 251 -25.67 -1.33 -0.21
C LEU A 251 -26.28 -2.68 -0.61
N GLY A 252 -26.31 -3.64 0.34
CA GLY A 252 -26.85 -4.98 0.10
C GLY A 252 -28.34 -5.02 -0.26
N GLU A 253 -29.12 -4.02 0.16
CA GLU A 253 -30.55 -3.89 -0.11
C GLU A 253 -30.87 -3.20 -1.43
N LEU A 254 -29.87 -2.54 -2.06
CA LEU A 254 -30.09 -1.77 -3.28
C LEU A 254 -30.21 -2.65 -4.53
N LYS A 255 -31.03 -2.22 -5.46
CA LYS A 255 -31.07 -2.72 -6.85
C LYS A 255 -30.18 -1.84 -7.74
N PRO A 256 -29.64 -2.39 -8.85
CA PRO A 256 -28.87 -1.59 -9.82
C PRO A 256 -29.61 -0.32 -10.24
N GLY A 257 -28.92 0.82 -10.16
CA GLY A 257 -29.45 2.16 -10.42
C GLY A 257 -30.13 2.82 -9.21
N GLN A 258 -30.48 2.09 -8.17
CA GLN A 258 -31.16 2.63 -6.99
C GLN A 258 -30.21 3.42 -6.09
N VAL A 259 -30.75 4.48 -5.47
CA VAL A 259 -30.06 5.34 -4.49
C VAL A 259 -30.60 5.04 -3.09
N SER A 260 -29.68 4.87 -2.12
CA SER A 260 -30.05 4.59 -0.72
C SER A 260 -30.78 5.76 -0.04
N GLU A 261 -31.34 5.50 1.11
CA GLU A 261 -31.58 6.56 2.12
C GLU A 261 -30.23 7.07 2.64
N VAL A 262 -30.26 8.13 3.46
CA VAL A 262 -29.04 8.67 4.09
C VAL A 262 -28.55 7.70 5.16
N VAL A 263 -27.34 7.18 4.98
CA VAL A 263 -26.67 6.22 5.87
C VAL A 263 -25.65 6.93 6.73
N GLU A 264 -25.72 6.76 8.05
CA GLU A 264 -24.70 7.26 8.99
C GLU A 264 -23.67 6.16 9.28
N SER A 265 -22.39 6.52 9.20
CA SER A 265 -21.27 5.67 9.61
C SER A 265 -20.29 6.47 10.47
N GLU A 266 -19.21 5.82 10.92
CA GLU A 266 -18.12 6.49 11.62
C GLU A 266 -17.38 7.55 10.77
N PHE A 267 -17.45 7.45 9.44
CA PHE A 267 -16.84 8.43 8.51
C PHE A 267 -17.73 9.64 8.21
N GLY A 268 -19.01 9.59 8.59
CA GLY A 268 -20.00 10.64 8.31
C GLY A 268 -21.31 10.10 7.74
N PHE A 269 -21.93 10.89 6.87
CA PHE A 269 -23.20 10.56 6.24
C PHE A 269 -23.00 10.24 4.76
N HIS A 270 -23.55 9.13 4.33
CA HIS A 270 -23.40 8.62 2.97
C HIS A 270 -24.75 8.65 2.23
N LEU A 271 -24.67 8.94 0.95
CA LEU A 271 -25.67 8.60 -0.03
C LEU A 271 -25.03 7.62 -1.00
N ILE A 272 -25.63 6.45 -1.20
CA ILE A 272 -25.03 5.34 -1.93
C ILE A 272 -25.88 5.02 -3.15
N GLN A 273 -25.26 4.76 -4.29
CA GLN A 273 -25.97 4.23 -5.47
C GLN A 273 -25.28 2.96 -5.94
N LEU A 274 -26.04 1.87 -6.04
CA LEU A 274 -25.56 0.66 -6.69
C LEU A 274 -25.54 0.86 -8.21
N ILE A 275 -24.40 0.70 -8.85
CA ILE A 275 -24.23 0.76 -10.30
C ILE A 275 -24.54 -0.61 -10.89
N ASP A 276 -23.84 -1.64 -10.42
CA ASP A 276 -23.94 -3.03 -10.90
C ASP A 276 -23.54 -4.02 -9.81
N LYS A 277 -23.97 -5.28 -9.98
CA LYS A 277 -23.60 -6.38 -9.09
C LYS A 277 -23.23 -7.60 -9.92
N LYS A 278 -22.00 -8.13 -9.72
CA LYS A 278 -21.51 -9.33 -10.38
C LYS A 278 -21.09 -10.37 -9.35
N GLY A 279 -21.91 -11.40 -9.16
CA GLY A 279 -21.69 -12.39 -8.12
C GLY A 279 -21.69 -11.77 -6.73
N GLN A 280 -20.55 -11.84 -6.02
CA GLN A 280 -20.36 -11.25 -4.69
C GLN A 280 -19.78 -9.83 -4.73
N LEU A 281 -19.45 -9.30 -5.92
CA LEU A 281 -18.86 -7.98 -6.06
C LEU A 281 -19.93 -6.94 -6.34
N TYR A 282 -19.92 -5.87 -5.56
CA TYR A 282 -20.81 -4.72 -5.67
C TYR A 282 -20.04 -3.54 -6.24
N HIS A 283 -20.48 -3.03 -7.39
CA HIS A 283 -19.97 -1.81 -8.00
C HIS A 283 -20.91 -0.67 -7.63
N CYS A 284 -20.42 0.29 -6.87
CA CYS A 284 -21.25 1.38 -6.36
C CYS A 284 -20.51 2.72 -6.44
N ARG A 285 -21.27 3.77 -6.17
CA ARG A 285 -20.74 5.12 -5.95
C ARG A 285 -21.41 5.76 -4.75
N HIS A 286 -20.71 6.68 -4.09
CA HIS A 286 -21.23 7.34 -2.92
C HIS A 286 -20.92 8.84 -2.88
N ILE A 287 -21.72 9.56 -2.08
CA ILE A 287 -21.44 10.92 -1.64
C ILE A 287 -21.26 10.85 -0.14
N LEU A 288 -20.08 11.25 0.34
CA LEU A 288 -19.79 11.34 1.77
C LEU A 288 -19.80 12.81 2.18
N LEU A 289 -20.62 13.16 3.16
CA LEU A 289 -20.57 14.44 3.85
C LEU A 289 -20.26 14.24 5.33
N ARG A 290 -19.46 15.14 5.88
CA ARG A 290 -19.23 15.22 7.34
C ARG A 290 -20.07 16.33 7.96
N PRO A 291 -20.43 16.22 9.25
CA PRO A 291 -21.09 17.32 9.96
C PRO A 291 -20.27 18.58 9.88
N THR A 292 -20.87 19.67 9.41
CA THR A 292 -20.23 20.99 9.34
C THR A 292 -20.81 21.86 10.46
N HIS A 293 -19.92 22.36 11.31
CA HIS A 293 -20.27 23.22 12.44
C HIS A 293 -20.39 24.69 12.01
N MET A 294 -21.24 25.44 12.70
CA MET A 294 -21.28 26.89 12.56
C MET A 294 -20.05 27.52 13.25
N ILE A 295 -19.72 28.74 12.86
CA ILE A 295 -18.57 29.45 13.43
C ILE A 295 -18.72 29.59 14.95
N GLU A 296 -19.92 29.85 15.43
CA GLU A 296 -20.24 29.99 16.86
C GLU A 296 -19.96 28.71 17.65
N ASP A 297 -20.23 27.56 17.06
CA ASP A 297 -20.00 26.25 17.68
C ASP A 297 -18.50 25.96 17.88
N ILE A 298 -17.64 26.57 17.06
CA ILE A 298 -16.19 26.43 17.10
C ILE A 298 -15.55 27.49 18.01
N VAL A 299 -16.06 28.71 17.98
CA VAL A 299 -15.52 29.84 18.75
C VAL A 299 -15.61 29.60 20.28
N ALA A 300 -16.68 28.95 20.74
CA ALA A 300 -16.85 28.68 22.17
C ALA A 300 -15.74 27.73 22.71
N PRO A 301 -15.51 26.52 22.14
CA PRO A 301 -14.38 25.67 22.54
C PRO A 301 -13.00 26.34 22.37
N MET A 302 -12.82 27.18 21.33
CA MET A 302 -11.57 27.93 21.19
C MET A 302 -11.32 28.88 22.36
N ARG A 303 -12.36 29.60 22.83
CA ARG A 303 -12.25 30.47 24.04
C ARG A 303 -12.00 29.67 25.32
N ASP A 304 -12.66 28.50 25.43
CA ASP A 304 -12.47 27.60 26.57
C ASP A 304 -11.00 27.13 26.63
N LEU A 305 -10.42 26.71 25.46
CA LEU A 305 -9.00 26.34 25.36
C LEU A 305 -8.06 27.50 25.63
N ASP A 306 -8.36 28.72 25.13
CA ASP A 306 -7.53 29.90 25.39
C ASP A 306 -7.49 30.23 26.88
N SER A 307 -8.64 30.10 27.56
CA SER A 307 -8.73 30.26 29.01
C SER A 307 -7.86 29.22 29.74
N LEU A 308 -7.85 27.96 29.31
CA LEU A 308 -7.01 26.91 29.87
C LEU A 308 -5.52 27.23 29.64
N VAL A 309 -5.13 27.67 28.44
CA VAL A 309 -3.75 28.06 28.13
C VAL A 309 -3.29 29.18 29.05
N ASN A 310 -4.16 30.16 29.34
CA ASN A 310 -3.85 31.25 30.23
C ASN A 310 -3.69 30.81 31.71
N LEU A 311 -4.49 29.82 32.17
CA LEU A 311 -4.34 29.24 33.50
C LEU A 311 -3.03 28.44 33.61
N ILE A 312 -2.66 27.70 32.58
CA ILE A 312 -1.41 26.93 32.55
C ILE A 312 -0.21 27.89 32.56
N LYS A 313 -0.24 28.95 31.76
CA LYS A 313 0.83 29.95 31.73
C LYS A 313 1.03 30.70 33.05
N LYS A 314 -0.01 30.73 33.89
CA LYS A 314 0.03 31.33 35.24
C LYS A 314 0.37 30.32 36.34
N ASP A 315 0.78 29.11 35.97
CA ASP A 315 1.06 28.00 36.90
C ASP A 315 -0.12 27.63 37.85
N SER A 316 -1.34 28.04 37.49
CA SER A 316 -2.55 27.74 38.27
C SER A 316 -3.10 26.33 37.98
N LEU A 317 -2.66 25.70 36.87
CA LEU A 317 -3.05 24.39 36.40
C LEU A 317 -1.91 23.80 35.57
N THR A 318 -1.58 22.55 35.74
CA THR A 318 -0.62 21.88 34.86
C THR A 318 -1.27 21.49 33.52
N PHE A 319 -0.45 21.35 32.49
CA PHE A 319 -0.94 20.87 31.18
C PHE A 319 -1.58 19.48 31.28
N GLU A 320 -0.97 18.60 32.05
CA GLU A 320 -1.42 17.22 32.28
C GLU A 320 -2.78 17.18 32.98
N GLU A 321 -2.99 18.04 34.00
CA GLU A 321 -4.28 18.15 34.70
C GLU A 321 -5.36 18.73 33.80
N ALA A 322 -5.02 19.75 33.00
CA ALA A 322 -5.90 20.35 32.02
C ALA A 322 -6.34 19.31 30.98
N ALA A 323 -5.41 18.53 30.45
CA ALA A 323 -5.69 17.47 29.50
C ALA A 323 -6.62 16.41 30.10
N ARG A 324 -6.32 15.91 31.32
CA ARG A 324 -7.14 14.91 31.99
C ARG A 324 -8.56 15.37 32.31
N LYS A 325 -8.75 16.63 32.64
CA LYS A 325 -10.06 17.19 33.02
C LYS A 325 -10.87 17.60 31.79
N HIS A 326 -10.25 18.26 30.82
CA HIS A 326 -10.94 19.03 29.80
C HIS A 326 -10.77 18.50 28.36
N SER A 327 -9.79 17.62 28.09
CA SER A 327 -9.64 17.08 26.75
C SER A 327 -10.76 16.09 26.41
N ASP A 328 -11.30 16.18 25.21
CA ASP A 328 -12.28 15.25 24.65
C ASP A 328 -11.60 14.05 23.94
N ASP A 329 -10.31 14.16 23.62
CA ASP A 329 -9.56 13.06 23.05
C ASP A 329 -9.27 11.97 24.08
N ARG A 330 -9.95 10.84 23.93
CA ARG A 330 -9.89 9.73 24.91
C ARG A 330 -8.50 9.11 25.03
N HIS A 331 -7.71 9.12 23.97
CA HIS A 331 -6.42 8.45 23.93
C HIS A 331 -5.35 9.23 24.69
N SER A 332 -5.18 10.51 24.36
CA SER A 332 -4.18 11.37 25.05
C SER A 332 -4.64 11.83 26.42
N LYS A 333 -5.96 11.97 26.64
CA LYS A 333 -6.53 12.43 27.93
C LYS A 333 -6.00 11.64 29.15
N GLN A 334 -6.05 10.29 29.07
CA GLN A 334 -5.60 9.44 30.15
C GLN A 334 -4.09 9.49 30.38
N ASN A 335 -3.34 9.85 29.34
CA ASN A 335 -1.89 9.97 29.35
C ASN A 335 -1.41 11.42 29.62
N GLY A 336 -2.24 12.24 30.26
CA GLY A 336 -1.90 13.63 30.56
C GLY A 336 -1.71 14.51 29.33
N GLY A 337 -2.38 14.16 28.23
CA GLY A 337 -2.31 14.88 26.98
C GLY A 337 -1.21 14.39 26.02
N VAL A 338 -0.30 13.54 26.45
CA VAL A 338 0.79 13.03 25.60
C VAL A 338 0.21 12.21 24.44
N VAL A 339 0.57 12.59 23.23
CA VAL A 339 0.12 11.91 22.02
C VAL A 339 0.93 10.64 21.79
N THR A 340 0.26 9.57 21.37
CA THR A 340 0.87 8.28 21.08
C THR A 340 0.49 7.78 19.71
N ASN A 341 1.36 6.97 19.12
CA ASN A 341 1.08 6.23 17.90
C ASN A 341 0.51 4.86 18.26
N HIS A 342 -0.82 4.71 18.12
CA HIS A 342 -1.51 3.48 18.51
C HIS A 342 -1.09 2.26 17.69
N ASP A 343 -0.76 2.42 16.42
CA ASP A 343 -0.33 1.32 15.56
C ASP A 343 0.94 0.63 16.09
N LEU A 344 1.84 1.41 16.72
CA LEU A 344 3.01 0.85 17.38
C LEU A 344 2.65 0.15 18.68
N LEU A 345 1.71 0.70 19.45
CA LEU A 345 1.27 0.10 20.71
C LEU A 345 0.54 -1.23 20.53
N GLU A 346 -0.19 -1.40 19.44
CA GLU A 346 -0.87 -2.65 19.11
C GLU A 346 0.12 -3.75 18.69
N ARG A 347 1.19 -3.38 18.00
CA ARG A 347 2.22 -4.33 17.54
C ARG A 347 3.20 -4.73 18.61
N TYR A 348 3.50 -3.85 19.55
CA TYR A 348 4.53 -4.04 20.57
C TYR A 348 3.94 -3.83 21.98
N SER A 349 3.72 -4.92 22.69
CA SER A 349 3.19 -4.89 24.07
C SER A 349 4.25 -4.52 25.13
N ALA A 350 5.51 -4.34 24.74
CA ALA A 350 6.62 -4.10 25.66
C ALA A 350 6.73 -2.64 26.13
N TYR A 351 7.39 -2.42 27.28
CA TYR A 351 7.65 -1.09 27.85
C TYR A 351 8.33 -0.14 26.85
N ASP A 352 9.28 -0.67 26.08
CA ASP A 352 10.04 0.10 25.08
C ASP A 352 9.17 0.62 23.92
N ALA A 353 8.10 -0.10 23.56
CA ALA A 353 7.11 0.34 22.59
C ALA A 353 6.40 1.62 23.04
N LYS A 354 6.12 1.78 24.34
CA LYS A 354 5.48 2.99 24.87
C LYS A 354 6.37 4.21 24.72
N LEU A 355 7.68 4.08 24.93
CA LEU A 355 8.63 5.18 24.79
C LEU A 355 8.79 5.59 23.32
N THR A 356 8.86 4.62 22.40
CA THR A 356 9.01 4.88 20.97
C THR A 356 7.69 5.37 20.35
N ALA A 357 6.55 4.90 20.86
CA ALA A 357 5.23 5.29 20.38
C ALA A 357 4.89 6.78 20.61
N THR A 358 5.67 7.50 21.42
CA THR A 358 5.50 8.94 21.66
C THR A 358 6.38 9.83 20.78
N LYS A 359 7.26 9.23 19.96
CA LYS A 359 8.18 9.92 19.06
C LYS A 359 7.62 9.92 17.63
N PHE A 360 7.48 11.07 17.03
CA PHE A 360 6.90 11.24 15.70
C PHE A 360 7.91 11.85 14.75
N LEU A 361 8.06 11.23 13.58
CA LEU A 361 8.76 11.79 12.44
C LEU A 361 7.84 12.78 11.69
N LYS A 362 8.43 13.62 10.85
CA LYS A 362 7.63 14.52 9.99
C LYS A 362 6.65 13.77 9.10
N GLU A 363 7.04 12.58 8.61
CA GLU A 363 6.24 11.72 7.75
C GLU A 363 5.01 11.13 8.46
N ASP A 364 5.01 11.08 9.79
CA ASP A 364 3.88 10.60 10.58
C ASP A 364 2.70 11.60 10.58
N PHE A 365 2.91 12.81 10.07
CA PHE A 365 1.88 13.83 9.95
C PHE A 365 1.39 13.94 8.51
N GLY A 366 0.06 14.04 8.34
CA GLY A 366 -0.60 14.11 7.03
C GLY A 366 -1.35 12.84 6.65
N ALA A 367 -1.84 12.79 5.43
CA ALA A 367 -2.77 11.76 4.96
C ALA A 367 -2.24 10.32 5.05
N MET A 368 -0.93 10.12 4.94
CA MET A 368 -0.31 8.79 4.98
C MET A 368 0.21 8.42 6.38
N GLY A 369 0.44 9.38 7.26
CA GLY A 369 1.04 9.16 8.59
C GLY A 369 0.04 9.08 9.74
N GLY A 370 -1.26 9.29 9.49
CA GLY A 370 -2.33 9.15 10.48
C GLY A 370 -2.38 10.26 11.55
N LYS A 371 -1.48 11.27 11.53
CA LYS A 371 -1.52 12.46 12.40
C LYS A 371 -1.82 13.70 11.59
N SER A 372 -2.48 14.70 12.21
CA SER A 372 -2.84 15.93 11.52
C SER A 372 -1.61 16.72 11.10
N ILE A 373 -1.56 17.16 9.85
CA ILE A 373 -0.53 18.09 9.38
C ILE A 373 -0.59 19.44 10.11
N ASP A 374 -1.76 19.82 10.62
CA ASP A 374 -1.92 21.04 11.40
C ASP A 374 -1.16 20.95 12.73
N ASP A 375 -1.09 19.77 13.33
CA ASP A 375 -0.30 19.51 14.53
C ASP A 375 1.18 19.78 14.24
N TYR A 376 1.73 19.24 13.14
CA TYR A 376 3.10 19.49 12.74
C TYR A 376 3.35 21.00 12.49
N ASN A 377 2.43 21.67 11.78
CA ASN A 377 2.54 23.08 11.50
C ASN A 377 2.52 23.96 12.76
N ALA A 378 1.83 23.49 13.81
CA ALA A 378 1.82 24.15 15.10
C ALA A 378 3.11 23.88 15.89
N ILE A 379 3.49 22.59 16.09
CA ILE A 379 4.63 22.22 16.94
C ILE A 379 5.97 22.71 16.40
N ARG A 380 6.19 22.70 15.07
CA ARG A 380 7.46 23.15 14.47
C ARG A 380 7.82 24.61 14.71
N ARG A 381 6.87 25.41 15.21
CA ARG A 381 7.04 26.84 15.53
C ARG A 381 7.27 27.10 17.01
N LEU A 382 7.15 26.05 17.84
CA LEU A 382 7.26 26.14 19.28
C LEU A 382 8.68 25.78 19.74
N ARG A 383 9.08 26.31 20.87
CA ARG A 383 10.21 25.82 21.64
C ARG A 383 9.75 24.70 22.58
N GLU A 384 10.68 23.87 23.03
CA GLU A 384 10.36 22.87 24.04
C GLU A 384 9.69 23.49 25.27
N GLY A 385 8.60 22.89 25.70
CA GLY A 385 7.74 23.36 26.78
C GLY A 385 6.69 24.41 26.37
N GLU A 386 6.77 25.02 25.20
CA GLU A 386 5.79 26.00 24.74
C GLU A 386 4.50 25.35 24.23
N MET A 387 3.41 26.10 24.32
CA MET A 387 2.08 25.75 23.83
C MET A 387 1.67 26.63 22.66
N SER A 388 0.96 26.05 21.70
CA SER A 388 0.31 26.81 20.63
C SER A 388 -0.85 27.67 21.17
N ALA A 389 -1.28 28.66 20.40
CA ALA A 389 -2.64 29.19 20.53
C ALA A 389 -3.65 28.09 20.10
N PRO A 390 -4.93 28.17 20.54
CA PRO A 390 -5.97 27.30 20.03
C PRO A 390 -6.13 27.39 18.50
N PHE A 391 -6.26 26.26 17.83
CA PHE A 391 -6.46 26.20 16.37
C PHE A 391 -7.46 25.13 15.99
N ARG A 392 -8.04 25.26 14.79
CA ARG A 392 -8.94 24.29 14.20
C ARG A 392 -8.12 23.17 13.57
N SER A 393 -8.59 21.95 13.72
CA SER A 393 -8.01 20.76 13.11
C SER A 393 -9.10 19.71 12.85
N THR A 394 -8.68 18.53 12.41
CA THR A 394 -9.57 17.37 12.25
C THR A 394 -8.98 16.18 12.97
N ASP A 395 -9.85 15.26 13.43
CA ASP A 395 -9.43 13.95 13.90
C ASP A 395 -9.10 13.02 12.71
N MET A 396 -8.69 11.78 13.00
CA MET A 396 -8.38 10.77 11.98
C MET A 396 -9.60 10.40 11.12
N MET A 397 -10.83 10.56 11.64
CA MET A 397 -12.09 10.35 10.91
C MET A 397 -12.49 11.58 10.08
N GLY A 398 -11.75 12.69 10.22
CA GLY A 398 -11.99 13.96 9.55
C GLY A 398 -13.10 14.79 10.19
N ASN A 399 -13.47 14.53 11.45
CA ASN A 399 -14.39 15.38 12.20
C ASN A 399 -13.68 16.67 12.65
N GLU A 400 -14.38 17.80 12.54
CA GLU A 400 -13.84 19.08 13.02
C GLU A 400 -13.64 19.07 14.54
N LEU A 401 -12.54 19.64 14.96
CA LEU A 401 -12.20 19.85 16.36
C LEU A 401 -11.33 21.09 16.53
N VAL A 402 -11.18 21.53 17.77
CA VAL A 402 -10.22 22.56 18.15
C VAL A 402 -9.24 21.97 19.14
N LYS A 403 -7.97 22.36 19.05
CA LYS A 403 -6.94 21.87 19.93
C LYS A 403 -5.87 22.90 20.26
N VAL A 404 -5.17 22.63 21.32
CA VAL A 404 -3.89 23.23 21.70
C VAL A 404 -2.86 22.12 21.75
N VAL A 405 -1.69 22.35 21.21
CA VAL A 405 -0.56 21.43 21.29
C VAL A 405 0.57 22.04 22.14
N LYS A 406 1.28 21.19 22.87
CA LYS A 406 2.48 21.54 23.64
C LYS A 406 3.64 20.72 23.09
N LEU A 407 4.70 21.38 22.67
CA LEU A 407 5.93 20.70 22.29
C LEU A 407 6.65 20.25 23.56
N LEU A 408 6.80 18.93 23.73
CA LEU A 408 7.43 18.36 24.92
C LEU A 408 8.95 18.23 24.73
N LYS A 409 9.38 17.69 23.58
CA LYS A 409 10.79 17.48 23.26
C LYS A 409 11.00 17.44 21.76
N VAL A 410 12.11 17.97 21.28
CA VAL A 410 12.66 17.73 19.93
C VAL A 410 13.88 16.85 20.08
N ILE A 411 13.92 15.76 19.36
CA ILE A 411 15.07 14.88 19.27
C ILE A 411 15.73 15.15 17.93
N PRO A 412 16.92 15.78 17.90
CA PRO A 412 17.62 16.08 16.66
C PRO A 412 17.90 14.84 15.83
N ALA A 413 18.11 15.01 14.54
CA ALA A 413 18.58 13.92 13.70
C ALA A 413 19.88 13.35 14.25
N HIS A 414 19.94 12.02 14.42
CA HIS A 414 21.07 11.34 15.04
C HIS A 414 21.26 9.93 14.45
N ARG A 415 22.42 9.35 14.69
CA ARG A 415 22.62 7.92 14.38
C ARG A 415 21.92 7.08 15.42
N ALA A 416 21.26 6.00 14.96
CA ALA A 416 20.52 5.11 15.84
C ALA A 416 21.37 4.61 17.01
N SER A 417 20.80 4.63 18.21
CA SER A 417 21.39 4.17 19.45
C SER A 417 20.51 3.15 20.16
N LEU A 418 21.12 2.27 21.00
CA LEU A 418 20.34 1.30 21.76
C LEU A 418 19.38 1.94 22.75
N ASP A 419 19.75 3.09 23.33
CA ASP A 419 18.96 3.77 24.35
C ASP A 419 17.71 4.47 23.76
N GLU A 420 17.84 5.02 22.57
CA GLU A 420 16.78 5.86 21.98
C GLU A 420 15.98 5.11 20.87
N ASP A 421 16.61 4.15 20.17
CA ASP A 421 16.08 3.58 18.93
C ASP A 421 16.05 2.05 18.92
N TYR A 422 15.98 1.43 20.11
CA TYR A 422 16.04 -0.03 20.27
C TYR A 422 15.13 -0.78 19.30
N LEU A 423 13.85 -0.42 19.20
CA LEU A 423 12.90 -1.10 18.32
C LEU A 423 13.30 -1.01 16.84
N ARG A 424 13.88 0.10 16.42
CA ARG A 424 14.37 0.25 15.05
C ARG A 424 15.57 -0.65 14.79
N LEU A 425 16.49 -0.72 15.74
CA LEU A 425 17.64 -1.61 15.68
C LEU A 425 17.22 -3.07 15.73
N GLU A 426 16.23 -3.42 16.56
CA GLU A 426 15.65 -4.75 16.64
C GLU A 426 15.05 -5.19 15.31
N GLN A 427 14.27 -4.32 14.64
CA GLN A 427 13.71 -4.61 13.32
C GLN A 427 14.80 -4.87 12.28
N ILE A 428 15.86 -4.06 12.26
CA ILE A 428 16.97 -4.21 11.32
C ILE A 428 17.74 -5.50 11.61
N ALA A 429 18.03 -5.77 12.88
CA ALA A 429 18.73 -6.98 13.29
C ALA A 429 17.90 -8.24 12.99
N LEU A 430 16.59 -8.19 13.23
CA LEU A 430 15.67 -9.28 12.88
C LEU A 430 15.65 -9.52 11.37
N ALA A 431 15.52 -8.46 10.57
CA ALA A 431 15.51 -8.57 9.10
C ALA A 431 16.81 -9.21 8.58
N ARG A 432 17.98 -8.81 9.10
CA ARG A 432 19.26 -9.43 8.76
C ARG A 432 19.35 -10.92 9.18
N LYS A 433 18.80 -11.25 10.34
CA LYS A 433 18.75 -12.65 10.79
C LYS A 433 17.84 -13.48 9.90
N GLN A 434 16.68 -12.95 9.54
CA GLN A 434 15.74 -13.59 8.61
C GLN A 434 16.36 -13.81 7.22
N GLU A 435 17.10 -12.82 6.72
CA GLU A 435 17.84 -12.93 5.46
C GLU A 435 18.92 -14.02 5.51
N ALA A 436 19.69 -14.06 6.59
CA ALA A 436 20.71 -15.10 6.77
C ALA A 436 20.10 -16.50 6.88
N GLU A 437 19.01 -16.67 7.62
CA GLU A 437 18.31 -17.96 7.72
C GLU A 437 17.68 -18.36 6.39
N PHE A 438 17.09 -17.41 5.66
CA PHE A 438 16.55 -17.65 4.33
C PHE A 438 17.64 -18.09 3.35
N ASN A 439 18.80 -17.42 3.32
CA ASN A 439 19.91 -17.77 2.44
C ASN A 439 20.48 -19.15 2.79
N ALA A 440 20.61 -19.48 4.07
CA ALA A 440 21.05 -20.82 4.50
C ALA A 440 20.04 -21.93 4.13
N TRP A 441 18.74 -21.62 4.20
CA TRP A 441 17.69 -22.52 3.72
C TRP A 441 17.72 -22.67 2.19
N LEU A 442 17.90 -21.57 1.47
CA LEU A 442 17.98 -21.54 0.01
C LEU A 442 19.15 -22.40 -0.48
N ASP A 443 20.31 -22.28 0.13
CA ASP A 443 21.49 -23.09 -0.19
C ASP A 443 21.23 -24.59 -0.08
N LYS A 444 20.55 -25.01 1.00
CA LYS A 444 20.17 -26.42 1.18
C LYS A 444 19.20 -26.90 0.11
N LYS A 445 18.24 -26.04 -0.29
CA LYS A 445 17.26 -26.37 -1.31
C LYS A 445 17.84 -26.39 -2.72
N ILE A 446 18.74 -25.47 -3.05
CA ILE A 446 19.52 -25.47 -4.31
C ILE A 446 20.30 -26.77 -4.44
N ALA A 447 20.96 -27.24 -3.37
CA ALA A 447 21.73 -28.47 -3.40
C ALA A 447 20.90 -29.76 -3.57
N SER A 448 19.61 -29.74 -3.21
CA SER A 448 18.74 -30.91 -3.22
C SER A 448 17.75 -30.95 -4.37
N MET A 449 17.48 -29.82 -5.03
CA MET A 449 16.52 -29.72 -6.12
C MET A 449 17.19 -29.92 -7.48
N TYR A 450 16.41 -30.39 -8.46
CA TYR A 450 16.89 -30.43 -9.85
C TYR A 450 17.04 -29.00 -10.38
N ILE A 451 18.23 -28.64 -10.85
CA ILE A 451 18.53 -27.34 -11.44
C ILE A 451 19.24 -27.56 -12.77
N TYR A 452 18.77 -26.87 -13.79
CA TYR A 452 19.43 -26.74 -15.09
C TYR A 452 19.55 -25.27 -15.43
N ILE A 453 20.72 -24.84 -15.89
CA ILE A 453 20.96 -23.50 -16.43
C ILE A 453 21.57 -23.69 -17.82
N ALA A 454 21.04 -23.04 -18.83
CA ALA A 454 21.56 -23.09 -20.18
C ALA A 454 23.02 -22.63 -20.22
N PRO A 455 23.92 -23.29 -20.99
CA PRO A 455 25.37 -23.08 -20.94
C PRO A 455 25.80 -21.62 -21.08
N GLU A 456 25.11 -20.85 -21.92
CA GLU A 456 25.39 -19.43 -22.16
C GLU A 456 25.05 -18.52 -20.97
N PHE A 457 24.27 -18.99 -19.99
CA PHE A 457 23.92 -18.26 -18.77
C PHE A 457 24.72 -18.72 -17.54
N LYS A 458 25.45 -19.85 -17.62
CA LYS A 458 26.26 -20.33 -16.49
C LYS A 458 27.41 -19.38 -16.10
N GLY A 459 27.84 -18.50 -17.00
CA GLY A 459 28.84 -17.47 -16.73
C GLY A 459 28.29 -16.18 -16.11
N GLY A 460 26.98 -16.12 -15.82
CA GLY A 460 26.34 -14.95 -15.21
C GLY A 460 26.83 -14.64 -13.80
N ASP A 461 26.71 -13.36 -13.41
CA ASP A 461 27.07 -12.91 -12.06
C ASP A 461 25.92 -13.16 -11.08
N PHE A 462 25.76 -14.43 -10.68
CA PHE A 462 24.81 -14.83 -9.65
C PHE A 462 25.34 -14.43 -8.26
N GLU A 463 24.48 -13.91 -7.40
CA GLU A 463 24.80 -13.62 -6.01
C GLU A 463 25.06 -14.93 -5.26
N ASN A 464 24.18 -15.90 -5.43
CA ASN A 464 24.38 -17.24 -4.88
C ASN A 464 25.09 -18.16 -5.89
N LYS A 465 26.37 -18.37 -5.70
CA LYS A 465 27.20 -19.21 -6.59
C LYS A 465 26.77 -20.68 -6.60
N ASN A 466 25.95 -21.13 -5.65
CA ASN A 466 25.44 -22.51 -5.61
C ASN A 466 24.53 -22.84 -6.80
N TRP A 467 23.89 -21.84 -7.42
CA TRP A 467 23.10 -22.06 -8.64
C TRP A 467 23.92 -22.71 -9.75
N VAL A 468 25.10 -22.20 -10.00
CA VAL A 468 26.01 -22.77 -11.03
C VAL A 468 26.63 -24.07 -10.56
N LYS A 469 27.05 -24.12 -9.29
CA LYS A 469 27.71 -25.29 -8.70
C LYS A 469 26.83 -26.56 -8.77
N TYR A 470 25.55 -26.46 -8.52
CA TYR A 470 24.64 -27.59 -8.50
C TYR A 470 23.79 -27.73 -9.79
N SER A 471 23.98 -26.86 -10.79
CA SER A 471 23.30 -26.99 -12.09
C SER A 471 23.85 -28.16 -12.89
N LYS A 472 22.96 -28.92 -13.50
CA LYS A 472 23.27 -30.02 -14.42
C LYS A 472 23.59 -29.53 -15.82
#